data_bb9d74ea268862c2eaee2094d13f2685
#
_entry.id   bb9d74ea268862c2eaee2094d13f2685
#
_cell.length_a   1.000
_cell.length_b   1.000
_cell.length_c   1.000
_cell.angle_alpha   90.00
_cell.angle_beta   90.00
_cell.angle_gamma   90.00
#
_symmetry.space_group_name_H-M   'P 1'
#
loop_
_entity.id
_entity.type
_entity.pdbx_description
1 polymer ?
#
loop_
_entity_poly.entity_id
_entity_poly.type
_entity_poly.pdbx_seq_one_letter_code
_entity_poly.pdbx_strand_id
1 'polypeptide(L)'
;MSVAVTLPIPLFSGRVHRAVHALLAFGLVLCLAAAPRVASAATLTVLVGDDQAASAEFVQQLRTGQPASGKFELVRIGPGAPAAEPASADTEPAANTGVRTRSLRTASDAGLTVAVGTAAARAALERPGAEPLVLAMLSRLDYETLKAASPTALRRGDRRVGVLLRDPAMADQLALVNAVLPQKRRLGVIATPESEPLVRELQRAAQNANPPWDLQVEIAPDARSLAAALRALVPRSDALMVLPDLIGDSQAATLSVLHAGAGAGLPVFGASEGLVRSGGLAAAVSTPGQLAQQARQLGQKVASAGSTGSGPLVEAATPATVRINATVARGLGLRPPEERELTERLAAPR
;
A
#
# COMPACT_ATOMS: atom_id res chain seq x y z
N MET A 1 58.47 -54.06 -66.25
CA MET A 1 57.35 -53.12 -66.47
C MET A 1 56.73 -52.77 -65.19
N SER A 2 57.13 -51.62 -64.66
CA SER A 2 56.70 -51.13 -63.32
C SER A 2 56.07 -49.76 -63.52
N VAL A 3 54.78 -49.70 -63.28
CA VAL A 3 53.99 -48.46 -63.40
C VAL A 3 53.91 -47.78 -61.98
N ALA A 4 54.51 -46.62 -61.90
CA ALA A 4 54.42 -45.79 -60.72
C ALA A 4 53.14 -44.95 -60.79
N VAL A 5 52.25 -45.09 -59.79
CA VAL A 5 51.05 -44.27 -59.63
C VAL A 5 51.38 -43.18 -58.62
N THR A 6 51.44 -41.93 -59.08
CA THR A 6 51.62 -40.75 -58.27
C THR A 6 50.22 -40.18 -57.87
N LEU A 7 49.89 -40.17 -56.55
CA LEU A 7 48.70 -39.54 -56.00
C LEU A 7 49.02 -38.04 -55.59
N PRO A 8 48.15 -37.13 -55.95
CA PRO A 8 48.30 -35.72 -55.53
C PRO A 8 47.83 -35.51 -54.09
N ILE A 9 48.65 -34.81 -53.29
CA ILE A 9 48.34 -34.34 -51.94
C ILE A 9 47.51 -33.05 -52.05
N PRO A 10 46.31 -32.94 -51.43
CA PRO A 10 45.61 -31.69 -51.42
C PRO A 10 46.16 -30.77 -50.32
N LEU A 11 46.62 -29.59 -50.69
CA LEU A 11 46.95 -28.46 -49.81
C LEU A 11 45.67 -27.93 -49.11
N PHE A 12 45.42 -28.40 -47.91
CA PHE A 12 44.42 -27.81 -46.97
C PHE A 12 45.15 -26.87 -46.00
N SER A 13 45.38 -25.64 -46.39
CA SER A 13 45.95 -24.64 -45.52
C SER A 13 45.29 -23.29 -45.82
N GLY A 14 44.52 -22.79 -44.91
CA GLY A 14 44.01 -21.43 -44.94
C GLY A 14 42.61 -21.18 -44.32
N ARG A 15 41.74 -22.20 -44.28
CA ARG A 15 40.37 -22.00 -43.75
C ARG A 15 40.21 -22.37 -42.28
N VAL A 16 41.04 -23.27 -41.75
CA VAL A 16 40.94 -23.75 -40.36
C VAL A 16 41.42 -22.68 -39.36
N HIS A 17 42.45 -21.90 -39.69
CA HIS A 17 42.94 -20.84 -38.82
C HIS A 17 41.96 -19.67 -38.63
N ARG A 18 41.20 -19.33 -39.68
CA ARG A 18 40.16 -18.28 -39.55
C ARG A 18 38.96 -18.69 -38.70
N ALA A 19 38.57 -19.98 -38.75
CA ALA A 19 37.48 -20.54 -37.96
C ALA A 19 37.84 -20.60 -36.45
N VAL A 20 39.08 -20.93 -36.09
CA VAL A 20 39.52 -21.01 -34.72
C VAL A 20 39.60 -19.59 -34.07
N HIS A 21 40.08 -18.57 -34.82
CA HIS A 21 40.13 -17.19 -34.33
C HIS A 21 38.71 -16.58 -34.19
N ALA A 22 37.78 -16.93 -35.07
CA ALA A 22 36.38 -16.48 -34.97
C ALA A 22 35.67 -17.09 -33.73
N LEU A 23 35.92 -18.37 -33.41
CA LEU A 23 35.36 -19.05 -32.25
C LEU A 23 35.97 -18.53 -30.95
N LEU A 24 37.29 -18.20 -30.89
CA LEU A 24 37.93 -17.59 -29.72
C LEU A 24 37.47 -16.15 -29.50
N ALA A 25 37.25 -15.38 -30.57
CA ALA A 25 36.75 -14.02 -30.45
C ALA A 25 35.26 -14.01 -29.99
N PHE A 26 34.44 -14.98 -30.45
CA PHE A 26 33.04 -15.10 -30.01
C PHE A 26 32.92 -15.59 -28.54
N GLY A 27 33.82 -16.49 -28.11
CA GLY A 27 33.90 -16.94 -26.71
C GLY A 27 34.33 -15.82 -25.77
N LEU A 28 35.25 -14.94 -26.18
CA LEU A 28 35.71 -13.81 -25.36
C LEU A 28 34.63 -12.72 -25.22
N VAL A 29 33.86 -12.46 -26.27
CA VAL A 29 32.74 -11.51 -26.22
C VAL A 29 31.57 -12.04 -25.37
N LEU A 30 31.33 -13.35 -25.35
CA LEU A 30 30.29 -13.96 -24.52
C LEU A 30 30.69 -13.97 -23.03
N CYS A 31 31.95 -14.12 -22.69
CA CYS A 31 32.44 -14.04 -21.31
C CYS A 31 32.44 -12.59 -20.75
N LEU A 32 32.57 -11.55 -21.57
CA LEU A 32 32.44 -10.16 -21.15
C LEU A 32 30.98 -9.75 -20.86
N ALA A 33 29.99 -10.45 -21.41
CA ALA A 33 28.56 -10.19 -21.17
C ALA A 33 28.06 -10.79 -19.85
N ALA A 34 28.84 -11.65 -19.18
CA ALA A 34 28.55 -12.28 -17.89
C ALA A 34 29.22 -11.58 -16.71
N ALA A 35 29.49 -10.26 -16.81
CA ALA A 35 29.86 -9.48 -15.64
C ALA A 35 28.72 -9.59 -14.61
N PRO A 36 28.98 -10.06 -13.37
CA PRO A 36 27.95 -10.07 -12.35
C PRO A 36 27.48 -8.62 -12.20
N ARG A 37 26.20 -8.38 -12.55
CA ARG A 37 25.55 -7.12 -12.17
C ARG A 37 25.61 -7.10 -10.65
N VAL A 38 26.54 -6.35 -10.10
CA VAL A 38 26.54 -6.03 -8.67
C VAL A 38 25.19 -5.34 -8.45
N ALA A 39 24.25 -6.10 -7.92
CA ALA A 39 22.96 -5.54 -7.52
C ALA A 39 23.28 -4.48 -6.48
N SER A 40 23.19 -3.21 -6.87
CA SER A 40 23.36 -2.10 -5.97
C SER A 40 22.35 -2.28 -4.84
N ALA A 41 22.83 -2.26 -3.61
CA ALA A 41 22.02 -2.49 -2.42
C ALA A 41 21.01 -1.35 -2.30
N ALA A 42 19.76 -1.58 -2.72
CA ALA A 42 18.72 -0.58 -2.63
C ALA A 42 18.52 -0.16 -1.17
N THR A 43 18.68 1.13 -0.89
CA THR A 43 18.47 1.70 0.45
C THR A 43 16.99 1.96 0.65
N LEU A 44 16.40 1.39 1.72
CA LEU A 44 15.04 1.69 2.16
C LEU A 44 15.10 2.61 3.39
N THR A 45 14.71 3.87 3.22
CA THR A 45 14.60 4.83 4.32
C THR A 45 13.16 4.89 4.79
N VAL A 46 12.92 4.63 6.07
CA VAL A 46 11.59 4.66 6.68
C VAL A 46 11.51 5.82 7.66
N LEU A 47 10.58 6.75 7.42
CA LEU A 47 10.29 7.88 8.29
C LEU A 47 9.06 7.54 9.12
N VAL A 48 9.15 7.66 10.46
CA VAL A 48 8.03 7.37 11.39
C VAL A 48 7.75 8.59 12.22
N GLY A 49 6.48 8.99 12.27
CA GLY A 49 6.03 10.18 13.02
C GLY A 49 5.18 9.88 14.26
N ASP A 50 4.82 8.60 14.48
CA ASP A 50 4.02 8.17 15.63
C ASP A 50 4.55 6.85 16.22
N ASP A 51 4.15 6.54 17.46
CA ASP A 51 4.48 5.30 18.16
C ASP A 51 3.29 4.33 18.24
N GLN A 52 2.34 4.40 17.29
CA GLN A 52 1.21 3.47 17.25
C GLN A 52 1.69 2.04 16.99
N ALA A 53 1.08 1.07 17.69
CA ALA A 53 1.45 -0.34 17.57
C ALA A 53 1.34 -0.87 16.12
N ALA A 54 0.30 -0.44 15.38
CA ALA A 54 0.12 -0.81 13.98
C ALA A 54 1.23 -0.26 13.07
N SER A 55 1.69 0.97 13.32
CA SER A 55 2.82 1.59 12.61
C SER A 55 4.13 0.85 12.92
N ALA A 56 4.36 0.49 14.18
CA ALA A 56 5.54 -0.28 14.59
C ALA A 56 5.58 -1.66 13.94
N GLU A 57 4.45 -2.38 13.91
CA GLU A 57 4.34 -3.68 13.25
C GLU A 57 4.56 -3.56 11.73
N PHE A 58 3.95 -2.57 11.09
CA PHE A 58 4.16 -2.28 9.67
C PHE A 58 5.64 -2.05 9.34
N VAL A 59 6.34 -1.25 10.14
CA VAL A 59 7.78 -0.99 9.98
C VAL A 59 8.60 -2.26 10.16
N GLN A 60 8.27 -3.09 11.15
CA GLN A 60 8.92 -4.39 11.35
C GLN A 60 8.74 -5.30 10.13
N GLN A 61 7.54 -5.37 9.57
CA GLN A 61 7.24 -6.13 8.35
C GLN A 61 7.98 -5.58 7.12
N LEU A 62 8.13 -4.26 7.00
CA LEU A 62 8.98 -3.64 5.98
C LEU A 62 10.44 -4.08 6.12
N ARG A 63 10.96 -4.09 7.35
CA ARG A 63 12.34 -4.51 7.63
C ARG A 63 12.57 -5.99 7.32
N THR A 64 11.67 -6.87 7.77
CA THR A 64 11.77 -8.31 7.56
C THR A 64 11.74 -8.69 6.07
N GLY A 65 11.00 -7.95 5.27
CA GLY A 65 10.92 -8.19 3.82
C GLY A 65 12.04 -7.56 3.00
N GLN A 66 13.04 -6.92 3.63
CA GLN A 66 14.18 -6.35 2.93
C GLN A 66 15.15 -7.47 2.52
N PRO A 67 15.70 -7.46 1.28
CA PRO A 67 16.76 -8.39 0.90
C PRO A 67 17.99 -8.26 1.83
N ALA A 68 18.70 -9.35 2.09
CA ALA A 68 19.88 -9.35 2.97
C ALA A 68 20.98 -8.36 2.53
N SER A 69 21.04 -8.03 1.24
CA SER A 69 21.95 -7.03 0.67
C SER A 69 21.43 -5.59 0.76
N GLY A 70 20.16 -5.39 1.16
CA GLY A 70 19.53 -4.06 1.23
C GLY A 70 19.89 -3.33 2.52
N LYS A 71 20.11 -2.01 2.42
CA LYS A 71 20.29 -1.14 3.58
C LYS A 71 18.93 -0.66 4.07
N PHE A 72 18.65 -0.83 5.38
CA PHE A 72 17.44 -0.32 6.03
C PHE A 72 17.82 0.79 7.02
N GLU A 73 17.20 1.96 6.85
CA GLU A 73 17.40 3.13 7.71
C GLU A 73 16.07 3.56 8.30
N LEU A 74 16.00 3.67 9.62
CA LEU A 74 14.81 4.14 10.35
C LEU A 74 15.07 5.53 10.93
N VAL A 75 14.27 6.50 10.52
CA VAL A 75 14.34 7.89 10.98
C VAL A 75 13.04 8.23 11.71
N ARG A 76 13.14 8.58 12.99
CA ARG A 76 12.00 9.07 13.79
C ARG A 76 11.85 10.58 13.59
N ILE A 77 10.61 11.02 13.39
CA ILE A 77 10.25 12.43 13.25
C ILE A 77 9.35 12.77 14.42
N GLY A 78 9.82 13.65 15.32
CA GLY A 78 9.03 14.11 16.45
C GLY A 78 9.57 15.43 17.00
N PRO A 79 8.79 16.18 17.81
CA PRO A 79 9.30 17.34 18.53
C PRO A 79 10.35 16.83 19.55
N GLY A 80 11.63 17.05 19.26
CA GLY A 80 12.75 16.61 20.08
C GLY A 80 13.58 15.44 19.54
N ALA A 81 13.30 14.94 18.35
CA ALA A 81 14.19 13.99 17.68
C ALA A 81 15.51 14.71 17.34
N PRO A 82 16.69 14.21 17.82
CA PRO A 82 17.96 14.78 17.40
C PRO A 82 18.06 14.67 15.88
N ALA A 83 18.50 15.74 15.23
CA ALA A 83 18.85 15.67 13.81
C ALA A 83 19.76 14.47 13.64
N ALA A 84 19.42 13.55 12.72
CA ALA A 84 20.18 12.34 12.51
C ALA A 84 21.63 12.72 12.23
N GLU A 85 22.51 12.51 13.22
CA GLU A 85 23.94 12.54 13.00
C GLU A 85 24.27 11.36 12.07
N PRO A 86 25.00 11.57 10.97
CA PRO A 86 25.49 10.47 10.19
C PRO A 86 26.38 9.62 11.11
N ALA A 87 26.05 8.33 11.26
CA ALA A 87 26.86 7.39 12.00
C ALA A 87 28.31 7.51 11.53
N SER A 88 29.15 8.07 12.38
CA SER A 88 30.58 8.19 12.18
C SER A 88 31.18 6.78 12.20
N ALA A 89 31.57 6.28 11.05
CA ALA A 89 32.51 5.22 10.97
C ALA A 89 33.90 5.86 11.23
N ASP A 90 34.51 5.57 12.36
CA ASP A 90 35.89 5.85 12.62
C ASP A 90 36.75 5.19 11.53
N THR A 91 37.39 6.00 10.71
CA THR A 91 38.59 5.66 9.97
C THR A 91 39.36 6.94 9.66
N GLU A 92 40.61 6.94 10.07
CA GLU A 92 41.59 8.02 10.01
C GLU A 92 41.75 8.70 8.65
N PRO A 93 42.30 9.94 8.61
CA PRO A 93 42.34 10.77 7.43
C PRO A 93 43.55 10.46 6.55
N ALA A 94 43.32 9.92 5.37
CA ALA A 94 44.29 10.02 4.28
C ALA A 94 43.93 11.22 3.40
N ALA A 95 44.80 12.23 3.43
CA ALA A 95 44.76 13.37 2.56
C ALA A 95 44.80 12.96 1.08
N ASN A 96 43.78 13.28 0.32
CA ASN A 96 43.87 13.36 -1.15
C ASN A 96 42.93 14.40 -1.70
N THR A 97 43.52 15.49 -2.22
CA THR A 97 42.90 16.51 -3.05
C THR A 97 42.45 15.89 -4.37
N GLY A 98 41.23 15.42 -4.43
CA GLY A 98 40.59 14.90 -5.64
C GLY A 98 39.33 15.68 -5.96
N VAL A 99 39.29 16.27 -7.15
CA VAL A 99 38.12 16.90 -7.80
C VAL A 99 36.88 16.02 -7.60
N ARG A 100 35.89 16.53 -6.91
CA ARG A 100 34.55 15.86 -6.79
C ARG A 100 33.88 15.89 -8.15
N THR A 101 34.13 14.86 -8.95
CA THR A 101 33.26 14.55 -10.08
C THR A 101 31.92 14.13 -9.51
N ARG A 102 30.89 14.91 -9.81
CA ARG A 102 29.49 14.60 -9.54
C ARG A 102 29.17 13.31 -10.30
N SER A 103 29.34 12.17 -9.66
CA SER A 103 28.99 10.87 -10.26
C SER A 103 27.49 10.92 -10.57
N LEU A 104 27.16 10.77 -11.84
CA LEU A 104 25.82 10.50 -12.33
C LEU A 104 25.38 9.20 -11.62
N ARG A 105 24.56 9.34 -10.58
CA ARG A 105 23.87 8.19 -9.97
C ARG A 105 22.99 7.60 -11.07
N THR A 106 23.32 6.43 -11.50
CA THR A 106 22.45 5.62 -12.37
C THR A 106 21.15 5.38 -11.64
N ALA A 107 20.02 5.38 -12.34
CA ALA A 107 18.68 5.26 -11.79
C ALA A 107 18.43 3.96 -10.97
N SER A 108 19.38 3.04 -10.95
CA SER A 108 19.36 1.79 -10.16
C SER A 108 19.83 1.96 -8.70
N ASP A 109 20.45 3.09 -8.35
CA ASP A 109 20.89 3.39 -6.96
C ASP A 109 19.90 4.28 -6.19
N ALA A 110 18.75 4.59 -6.78
CA ALA A 110 17.73 5.40 -6.15
C ALA A 110 17.10 4.64 -4.97
N GLY A 111 17.40 5.06 -3.76
CA GLY A 111 16.75 4.57 -2.54
C GLY A 111 15.24 4.82 -2.61
N LEU A 112 14.45 4.03 -1.88
CA LEU A 112 13.03 4.25 -1.67
C LEU A 112 12.83 4.86 -0.28
N THR A 113 12.08 5.96 -0.20
CA THR A 113 11.64 6.54 1.07
C THR A 113 10.19 6.14 1.34
N VAL A 114 9.92 5.60 2.53
CA VAL A 114 8.56 5.29 3.01
C VAL A 114 8.27 6.14 4.24
N ALA A 115 7.25 6.99 4.17
CA ALA A 115 6.79 7.81 5.29
C ALA A 115 5.52 7.20 5.90
N VAL A 116 5.57 6.89 7.20
CA VAL A 116 4.55 6.15 7.94
C VAL A 116 3.77 7.10 8.84
N GLY A 117 2.47 7.23 8.55
CA GLY A 117 1.57 8.13 9.28
C GLY A 117 1.62 9.59 8.80
N THR A 118 0.68 10.39 9.27
CA THR A 118 0.41 11.75 8.76
C THR A 118 1.57 12.72 9.02
N ALA A 119 2.18 12.65 10.22
CA ALA A 119 3.30 13.52 10.59
C ALA A 119 4.54 13.26 9.71
N ALA A 120 4.88 11.98 9.52
CA ALA A 120 6.00 11.58 8.66
C ALA A 120 5.74 11.93 7.19
N ALA A 121 4.50 11.74 6.71
CA ALA A 121 4.10 12.10 5.36
C ALA A 121 4.28 13.60 5.08
N ARG A 122 3.83 14.46 6.00
CA ARG A 122 4.01 15.92 5.91
C ARG A 122 5.50 16.29 5.87
N ALA A 123 6.28 15.81 6.82
CA ALA A 123 7.71 16.08 6.88
C ALA A 123 8.47 15.56 5.64
N ALA A 124 8.07 14.42 5.09
CA ALA A 124 8.65 13.88 3.86
C ALA A 124 8.36 14.73 2.63
N LEU A 125 7.16 15.31 2.54
CA LEU A 125 6.78 16.21 1.44
C LEU A 125 7.50 17.57 1.49
N GLU A 126 7.84 18.04 2.68
CA GLU A 126 8.59 19.30 2.89
C GLU A 126 10.07 19.15 2.55
N ARG A 127 10.62 17.93 2.65
CA ARG A 127 12.04 17.65 2.36
C ARG A 127 12.30 17.69 0.85
N PRO A 128 13.36 18.37 0.41
CA PRO A 128 13.82 18.27 -0.97
C PRO A 128 14.37 16.86 -1.25
N GLY A 129 14.10 16.32 -2.44
CA GLY A 129 14.63 15.03 -2.86
C GLY A 129 13.99 14.58 -4.17
N ALA A 130 14.73 13.85 -4.98
CA ALA A 130 14.26 13.24 -6.23
C ALA A 130 13.94 11.73 -6.06
N GLU A 131 14.19 11.17 -4.87
CA GLU A 131 13.97 9.76 -4.58
C GLU A 131 12.47 9.43 -4.57
N PRO A 132 12.07 8.25 -5.06
CA PRO A 132 10.68 7.79 -4.95
C PRO A 132 10.21 7.81 -3.49
N LEU A 133 9.00 8.33 -3.28
CA LEU A 133 8.39 8.46 -1.96
C LEU A 133 7.08 7.68 -1.90
N VAL A 134 6.93 6.83 -0.90
CA VAL A 134 5.66 6.19 -0.57
C VAL A 134 5.15 6.76 0.76
N LEU A 135 3.95 7.35 0.74
CA LEU A 135 3.22 7.72 1.94
C LEU A 135 2.34 6.55 2.33
N ALA A 136 2.52 5.99 3.51
CA ALA A 136 1.81 4.79 3.96
C ALA A 136 1.13 5.00 5.32
N MET A 137 0.19 4.12 5.66
CA MET A 137 -0.57 4.14 6.91
C MET A 137 -1.40 5.42 7.11
N LEU A 138 -1.84 6.04 6.01
CA LEU A 138 -2.76 7.17 6.02
C LEU A 138 -4.20 6.68 5.88
N SER A 139 -5.14 7.26 6.62
CA SER A 139 -6.55 7.12 6.29
C SER A 139 -6.88 7.92 5.01
N ARG A 140 -8.04 7.66 4.43
CA ARG A 140 -8.52 8.47 3.30
C ARG A 140 -8.64 9.95 3.66
N LEU A 141 -9.11 10.24 4.87
CA LEU A 141 -9.32 11.61 5.36
C LEU A 141 -7.99 12.30 5.63
N ASP A 142 -7.00 11.59 6.19
CA ASP A 142 -5.63 12.09 6.34
C ASP A 142 -5.03 12.49 5.00
N TYR A 143 -5.21 11.64 3.99
CA TYR A 143 -4.71 11.93 2.65
C TYR A 143 -5.39 13.15 2.02
N GLU A 144 -6.72 13.29 2.11
CA GLU A 144 -7.43 14.45 1.58
C GLU A 144 -7.00 15.75 2.30
N THR A 145 -6.80 15.69 3.62
CA THR A 145 -6.27 16.82 4.41
C THR A 145 -4.85 17.18 3.98
N LEU A 146 -3.98 16.19 3.81
CA LEU A 146 -2.61 16.39 3.34
C LEU A 146 -2.56 16.97 1.93
N LYS A 147 -3.42 16.50 1.05
CA LYS A 147 -3.58 16.98 -0.33
C LYS A 147 -4.05 18.43 -0.39
N ALA A 148 -4.96 18.82 0.50
CA ALA A 148 -5.42 20.19 0.62
C ALA A 148 -4.33 21.12 1.17
N ALA A 149 -3.55 20.66 2.16
CA ALA A 149 -2.48 21.42 2.79
C ALA A 149 -1.21 21.55 1.92
N SER A 150 -0.91 20.57 1.07
CA SER A 150 0.35 20.49 0.32
C SER A 150 0.13 20.13 -1.17
N PRO A 151 -0.72 20.84 -1.91
CA PRO A 151 -1.09 20.47 -3.28
C PRO A 151 0.09 20.52 -4.26
N THR A 152 1.00 21.47 -4.08
CA THR A 152 2.20 21.64 -4.90
C THR A 152 3.23 20.55 -4.65
N ALA A 153 3.43 20.16 -3.38
CA ALA A 153 4.40 19.14 -3.01
C ALA A 153 4.03 17.75 -3.56
N LEU A 154 2.73 17.44 -3.61
CA LEU A 154 2.22 16.18 -4.18
C LEU A 154 2.25 16.15 -5.72
N ARG A 155 2.33 17.30 -6.38
CA ARG A 155 2.37 17.43 -7.84
C ARG A 155 3.76 17.78 -8.39
N ARG A 156 4.80 17.80 -7.55
CA ARG A 156 6.16 18.07 -8.01
C ARG A 156 6.58 17.05 -9.07
N GLY A 157 7.01 17.53 -10.21
CA GLY A 157 7.50 16.69 -11.30
C GLY A 157 8.89 16.08 -11.04
N ASP A 158 9.61 16.60 -10.04
CA ASP A 158 10.94 16.18 -9.64
C ASP A 158 10.94 14.95 -8.72
N ARG A 159 9.82 14.67 -8.04
CA ARG A 159 9.67 13.54 -7.11
C ARG A 159 8.42 12.73 -7.40
N ARG A 160 8.57 11.44 -7.56
CA ARG A 160 7.45 10.51 -7.75
C ARG A 160 6.89 10.09 -6.39
N VAL A 161 5.57 10.24 -6.22
CA VAL A 161 4.89 9.96 -4.96
C VAL A 161 3.84 8.86 -5.16
N GLY A 162 3.92 7.81 -4.34
CA GLY A 162 2.87 6.83 -4.13
C GLY A 162 2.18 7.07 -2.80
N VAL A 163 0.89 6.77 -2.73
CA VAL A 163 0.11 6.85 -1.50
C VAL A 163 -0.60 5.52 -1.29
N LEU A 164 -0.29 4.85 -0.21
CA LEU A 164 -0.97 3.63 0.24
C LEU A 164 -1.86 3.97 1.43
N LEU A 165 -3.16 3.91 1.20
CA LEU A 165 -4.14 4.08 2.27
C LEU A 165 -4.16 2.85 3.18
N ARG A 166 -4.40 3.05 4.48
CA ARG A 166 -4.46 1.94 5.46
C ARG A 166 -5.76 1.15 5.39
N ASP A 167 -6.82 1.80 4.89
CA ASP A 167 -8.15 1.22 4.87
C ASP A 167 -8.48 0.64 3.48
N PRO A 168 -9.18 -0.49 3.40
CA PRO A 168 -9.72 -1.01 2.16
C PRO A 168 -10.67 -0.02 1.48
N ALA A 169 -10.81 -0.12 0.16
CA ALA A 169 -11.73 0.72 -0.59
C ALA A 169 -13.18 0.51 -0.12
N MET A 170 -14.01 1.57 -0.17
CA MET A 170 -15.44 1.46 0.16
C MET A 170 -16.19 0.46 -0.73
N ALA A 171 -15.71 0.25 -1.95
CA ALA A 171 -16.22 -0.79 -2.84
C ALA A 171 -16.01 -2.21 -2.28
N ASP A 172 -14.89 -2.46 -1.60
CA ASP A 172 -14.60 -3.76 -0.98
C ASP A 172 -15.45 -3.97 0.27
N GLN A 173 -15.64 -2.92 1.08
CA GLN A 173 -16.54 -2.97 2.23
C GLN A 173 -17.99 -3.25 1.79
N LEU A 174 -18.46 -2.58 0.74
CA LEU A 174 -19.81 -2.82 0.21
C LEU A 174 -19.96 -4.22 -0.39
N ALA A 175 -18.92 -4.74 -1.06
CA ALA A 175 -18.92 -6.10 -1.59
C ALA A 175 -19.01 -7.14 -0.47
N LEU A 176 -18.36 -6.91 0.69
CA LEU A 176 -18.56 -7.74 1.87
C LEU A 176 -20.01 -7.69 2.35
N VAL A 177 -20.62 -6.50 2.47
CA VAL A 177 -22.04 -6.36 2.84
C VAL A 177 -22.93 -7.14 1.88
N ASN A 178 -22.72 -6.99 0.57
CA ASN A 178 -23.48 -7.69 -0.46
C ASN A 178 -23.31 -9.22 -0.41
N ALA A 179 -22.12 -9.71 -0.12
CA ALA A 179 -21.85 -11.14 0.00
C ALA A 179 -22.51 -11.77 1.24
N VAL A 180 -22.59 -11.01 2.34
CA VAL A 180 -23.24 -11.45 3.60
C VAL A 180 -24.76 -11.28 3.57
N LEU A 181 -25.24 -10.25 2.88
CA LEU A 181 -26.66 -9.88 2.83
C LEU A 181 -27.18 -9.81 1.38
N PRO A 182 -27.19 -10.91 0.63
CA PRO A 182 -27.49 -10.89 -0.82
C PRO A 182 -28.90 -10.44 -1.17
N GLN A 183 -29.84 -10.49 -0.21
CA GLN A 183 -31.25 -10.11 -0.40
C GLN A 183 -31.60 -8.72 0.15
N LYS A 184 -30.63 -8.01 0.72
CA LYS A 184 -30.83 -6.69 1.32
C LYS A 184 -30.23 -5.61 0.42
N ARG A 185 -30.77 -4.37 0.52
CA ARG A 185 -30.35 -3.29 -0.39
C ARG A 185 -30.28 -1.91 0.25
N ARG A 186 -30.70 -1.72 1.51
CA ARG A 186 -30.68 -0.43 2.19
C ARG A 186 -29.55 -0.41 3.21
N LEU A 187 -28.51 0.36 2.92
CA LEU A 187 -27.33 0.51 3.80
C LEU A 187 -27.36 1.87 4.48
N GLY A 188 -27.47 1.88 5.80
CA GLY A 188 -27.44 3.07 6.62
C GLY A 188 -26.01 3.43 7.02
N VAL A 189 -25.66 4.70 6.90
CA VAL A 189 -24.36 5.25 7.27
C VAL A 189 -24.56 6.54 8.06
N ILE A 190 -23.88 6.69 9.18
CA ILE A 190 -23.74 7.96 9.84
C ILE A 190 -22.34 8.49 9.54
N ALA A 191 -22.27 9.73 9.12
CA ALA A 191 -21.04 10.40 8.72
C ALA A 191 -20.88 11.75 9.41
N THR A 192 -19.67 12.22 9.54
CA THR A 192 -19.38 13.62 9.89
C THR A 192 -19.25 14.47 8.62
N PRO A 193 -19.27 15.80 8.70
CA PRO A 193 -19.04 16.65 7.53
C PRO A 193 -17.69 16.35 6.84
N GLU A 194 -16.66 15.96 7.61
CA GLU A 194 -15.32 15.62 7.11
C GLU A 194 -15.30 14.28 6.37
N SER A 195 -16.28 13.41 6.61
CA SER A 195 -16.37 12.07 5.99
C SER A 195 -16.88 12.10 4.54
N GLU A 196 -17.20 13.28 3.99
CA GLU A 196 -17.73 13.44 2.64
C GLU A 196 -16.95 12.67 1.55
N PRO A 197 -15.59 12.62 1.55
CA PRO A 197 -14.84 11.81 0.57
C PRO A 197 -15.16 10.31 0.63
N LEU A 198 -15.34 9.75 1.84
CA LEU A 198 -15.71 8.35 2.06
C LEU A 198 -17.14 8.07 1.63
N VAL A 199 -18.08 8.97 1.99
CA VAL A 199 -19.48 8.88 1.59
C VAL A 199 -19.60 8.89 0.08
N ARG A 200 -18.90 9.78 -0.62
CA ARG A 200 -18.90 9.86 -2.08
C ARG A 200 -18.32 8.61 -2.74
N GLU A 201 -17.28 8.03 -2.15
CA GLU A 201 -16.71 6.77 -2.62
C GLU A 201 -17.71 5.62 -2.45
N LEU A 202 -18.36 5.53 -1.29
CA LEU A 202 -19.37 4.52 -1.01
C LEU A 202 -20.63 4.70 -1.89
N GLN A 203 -21.06 5.93 -2.16
CA GLN A 203 -22.17 6.21 -3.08
C GLN A 203 -21.87 5.70 -4.49
N ARG A 204 -20.66 5.95 -5.01
CA ARG A 204 -20.25 5.40 -6.31
C ARG A 204 -20.22 3.89 -6.31
N ALA A 205 -19.72 3.26 -5.24
CA ALA A 205 -19.74 1.82 -5.10
C ALA A 205 -21.17 1.27 -5.06
N ALA A 206 -22.09 1.92 -4.33
CA ALA A 206 -23.48 1.55 -4.22
C ALA A 206 -24.21 1.63 -5.56
N GLN A 207 -23.99 2.68 -6.34
CA GLN A 207 -24.58 2.87 -7.67
C GLN A 207 -24.05 1.84 -8.70
N ASN A 208 -22.77 1.48 -8.61
CA ASN A 208 -22.11 0.53 -9.51
C ASN A 208 -22.34 -0.95 -9.12
N ALA A 209 -22.91 -1.22 -7.95
CA ALA A 209 -23.24 -2.58 -7.53
C ALA A 209 -24.39 -3.15 -8.38
N ASN A 210 -24.39 -4.47 -8.58
CA ASN A 210 -25.45 -5.14 -9.34
C ASN A 210 -26.12 -6.24 -8.47
N PRO A 211 -27.40 -6.05 -8.07
CA PRO A 211 -28.18 -4.83 -8.18
C PRO A 211 -27.66 -3.68 -7.27
N PRO A 212 -27.98 -2.42 -7.59
CA PRO A 212 -27.51 -1.27 -6.84
C PRO A 212 -28.05 -1.26 -5.39
N TRP A 213 -27.27 -0.62 -4.51
CA TRP A 213 -27.64 -0.40 -3.12
C TRP A 213 -28.23 0.99 -2.93
N ASP A 214 -29.26 1.08 -2.10
CA ASP A 214 -29.83 2.33 -1.62
C ASP A 214 -29.06 2.77 -0.35
N LEU A 215 -28.26 3.81 -0.51
CA LEU A 215 -27.43 4.35 0.57
C LEU A 215 -28.17 5.44 1.33
N GLN A 216 -28.49 5.18 2.59
CA GLN A 216 -29.11 6.12 3.51
C GLN A 216 -28.03 6.79 4.35
N VAL A 217 -27.85 8.11 4.22
CA VAL A 217 -26.80 8.86 4.93
C VAL A 217 -27.44 9.88 5.85
N GLU A 218 -27.01 9.87 7.11
CA GLU A 218 -27.33 10.92 8.10
C GLU A 218 -26.02 11.56 8.58
N ILE A 219 -26.03 12.88 8.71
CA ILE A 219 -24.87 13.63 9.17
C ILE A 219 -24.97 13.88 10.67
N ALA A 220 -23.95 13.49 11.40
CA ALA A 220 -23.80 13.73 12.84
C ALA A 220 -22.45 14.43 13.11
N PRO A 221 -22.44 15.77 13.17
CA PRO A 221 -21.22 16.53 13.40
C PRO A 221 -20.62 16.35 14.81
N ASP A 222 -21.44 15.88 15.75
CA ASP A 222 -21.01 15.65 17.13
C ASP A 222 -21.77 14.49 17.80
N ALA A 223 -21.33 14.13 18.99
CA ALA A 223 -21.94 13.04 19.78
C ALA A 223 -23.43 13.29 20.15
N ARG A 224 -23.87 14.55 20.22
CA ARG A 224 -25.27 14.87 20.57
C ARG A 224 -26.22 14.60 19.40
N SER A 225 -25.78 14.92 18.19
CA SER A 225 -26.53 14.68 16.96
C SER A 225 -26.56 13.19 16.57
N LEU A 226 -25.59 12.39 17.02
CA LEU A 226 -25.47 10.97 16.72
C LEU A 226 -26.74 10.18 17.10
N ALA A 227 -27.29 10.41 18.29
CA ALA A 227 -28.48 9.71 18.76
C ALA A 227 -29.73 10.05 17.91
N ALA A 228 -29.86 11.31 17.45
CA ALA A 228 -30.92 11.73 16.56
C ALA A 228 -30.76 11.13 15.17
N ALA A 229 -29.55 11.13 14.62
CA ALA A 229 -29.19 10.52 13.34
C ALA A 229 -29.49 9.00 13.34
N LEU A 230 -29.12 8.28 14.40
CA LEU A 230 -29.42 6.86 14.56
C LEU A 230 -30.93 6.59 14.56
N ARG A 231 -31.72 7.37 15.30
CA ARG A 231 -33.19 7.22 15.32
C ARG A 231 -33.84 7.44 13.95
N ALA A 232 -33.31 8.36 13.15
CA ALA A 232 -33.76 8.62 11.79
C ALA A 232 -33.36 7.53 10.80
N LEU A 233 -32.14 6.97 10.97
CA LEU A 233 -31.51 6.05 10.02
C LEU A 233 -31.98 4.61 10.17
N VAL A 234 -32.05 4.11 11.42
CA VAL A 234 -32.33 2.70 11.73
C VAL A 234 -33.59 2.16 11.07
N PRO A 235 -34.77 2.86 11.11
CA PRO A 235 -35.98 2.34 10.51
C PRO A 235 -35.97 2.21 8.98
N ARG A 236 -35.04 2.89 8.32
CA ARG A 236 -34.88 2.93 6.85
C ARG A 236 -33.78 2.02 6.33
N SER A 237 -33.08 1.32 7.21
CA SER A 237 -31.88 0.53 6.89
C SER A 237 -32.13 -0.96 7.03
N ASP A 238 -31.45 -1.76 6.22
CA ASP A 238 -31.34 -3.21 6.36
C ASP A 238 -30.03 -3.62 7.05
N ALA A 239 -29.04 -2.74 7.03
CA ALA A 239 -27.75 -2.88 7.69
C ALA A 239 -27.17 -1.49 7.99
N LEU A 240 -26.25 -1.41 8.94
CA LEU A 240 -25.49 -0.20 9.22
C LEU A 240 -24.02 -0.40 8.87
N MET A 241 -23.34 0.66 8.44
CA MET A 241 -21.90 0.67 8.22
C MET A 241 -21.25 1.81 9.01
N VAL A 242 -20.22 1.49 9.77
CA VAL A 242 -19.34 2.46 10.44
C VAL A 242 -18.17 2.73 9.50
N LEU A 243 -18.02 4.00 9.11
CA LEU A 243 -16.90 4.45 8.27
C LEU A 243 -15.60 4.54 9.07
N PRO A 244 -14.42 4.42 8.43
CA PRO A 244 -13.13 4.72 9.06
C PRO A 244 -12.91 6.25 9.14
N ASP A 245 -13.69 6.89 10.01
CA ASP A 245 -13.73 8.33 10.26
C ASP A 245 -13.77 8.62 11.77
N LEU A 246 -14.06 9.84 12.16
CA LEU A 246 -14.14 10.24 13.56
C LEU A 246 -15.17 9.43 14.38
N ILE A 247 -16.24 8.91 13.73
CA ILE A 247 -17.21 8.01 14.39
C ILE A 247 -16.59 6.63 14.60
N GLY A 248 -15.94 6.09 13.57
CA GLY A 248 -15.25 4.80 13.65
C GLY A 248 -14.04 4.79 14.58
N ASP A 249 -13.34 5.91 14.68
CA ASP A 249 -12.19 6.09 15.58
C ASP A 249 -12.64 6.37 17.04
N SER A 250 -13.91 6.78 17.25
CA SER A 250 -14.48 6.99 18.59
C SER A 250 -15.13 5.71 19.12
N GLN A 251 -14.57 5.11 20.15
CA GLN A 251 -15.14 3.93 20.80
C GLN A 251 -16.57 4.18 21.29
N ALA A 252 -16.85 5.33 21.89
CA ALA A 252 -18.19 5.66 22.40
C ALA A 252 -19.21 5.80 21.27
N ALA A 253 -18.85 6.45 20.15
CA ALA A 253 -19.73 6.60 19.00
C ALA A 253 -19.96 5.23 18.34
N THR A 254 -18.93 4.45 18.11
CA THR A 254 -19.02 3.08 17.58
C THR A 254 -19.94 2.20 18.43
N LEU A 255 -19.81 2.21 19.76
CA LEU A 255 -20.69 1.47 20.66
C LEU A 255 -22.16 1.95 20.58
N SER A 256 -22.39 3.24 20.36
CA SER A 256 -23.76 3.77 20.16
C SER A 256 -24.38 3.23 18.89
N VAL A 257 -23.62 3.13 17.79
CA VAL A 257 -24.09 2.52 16.52
C VAL A 257 -24.35 1.02 16.72
N LEU A 258 -23.46 0.30 17.40
CA LEU A 258 -23.62 -1.14 17.69
C LEU A 258 -24.87 -1.42 18.55
N HIS A 259 -25.11 -0.60 19.59
CA HIS A 259 -26.31 -0.71 20.43
C HIS A 259 -27.58 -0.44 19.64
N ALA A 260 -27.59 0.60 18.79
CA ALA A 260 -28.76 0.91 17.95
C ALA A 260 -29.04 -0.22 16.94
N GLY A 261 -27.99 -0.78 16.31
CA GLY A 261 -28.10 -1.93 15.42
C GLY A 261 -28.64 -3.16 16.15
N ALA A 262 -28.07 -3.51 17.30
CA ALA A 262 -28.49 -4.65 18.10
C ALA A 262 -29.95 -4.52 18.57
N GLY A 263 -30.37 -3.34 19.05
CA GLY A 263 -31.75 -3.06 19.46
C GLY A 263 -32.78 -3.16 18.34
N ALA A 264 -32.37 -2.93 17.10
CA ALA A 264 -33.21 -3.03 15.91
C ALA A 264 -33.05 -4.35 15.12
N GLY A 265 -32.18 -5.26 15.57
CA GLY A 265 -31.89 -6.50 14.83
C GLY A 265 -31.14 -6.26 13.51
N LEU A 266 -30.41 -5.13 13.38
CA LEU A 266 -29.65 -4.77 12.18
C LEU A 266 -28.19 -5.18 12.33
N PRO A 267 -27.60 -5.85 11.32
CA PRO A 267 -26.17 -6.10 11.29
C PRO A 267 -25.38 -4.81 11.10
N VAL A 268 -24.24 -4.69 11.79
CA VAL A 268 -23.33 -3.55 11.69
C VAL A 268 -22.02 -4.01 11.08
N PHE A 269 -21.58 -3.36 10.02
CA PHE A 269 -20.33 -3.57 9.30
C PHE A 269 -19.36 -2.43 9.55
N GLY A 270 -18.09 -2.63 9.27
CA GLY A 270 -17.08 -1.58 9.29
C GLY A 270 -15.70 -2.05 8.81
N ALA A 271 -14.67 -1.24 9.04
CA ALA A 271 -13.35 -1.44 8.46
C ALA A 271 -12.29 -1.91 9.48
N SER A 272 -12.69 -2.34 10.69
CA SER A 272 -11.73 -2.72 11.74
C SER A 272 -12.10 -4.03 12.48
N GLU A 273 -11.08 -4.80 12.87
CA GLU A 273 -11.29 -5.94 13.77
C GLU A 273 -11.85 -5.52 15.14
N GLY A 274 -11.50 -4.32 15.58
CA GLY A 274 -12.01 -3.75 16.84
C GLY A 274 -13.53 -3.65 16.85
N LEU A 275 -14.13 -3.18 15.76
CA LEU A 275 -15.57 -3.14 15.59
C LEU A 275 -16.20 -4.53 15.68
N VAL A 276 -15.62 -5.52 15.00
CA VAL A 276 -16.15 -6.91 15.02
C VAL A 276 -16.07 -7.51 16.43
N ARG A 277 -14.96 -7.31 17.15
CA ARG A 277 -14.81 -7.74 18.55
C ARG A 277 -15.78 -7.03 19.49
N SER A 278 -16.14 -5.78 19.20
CA SER A 278 -17.08 -4.99 20.02
C SER A 278 -18.56 -5.28 19.74
N GLY A 279 -18.87 -6.18 18.79
CA GLY A 279 -20.27 -6.57 18.47
C GLY A 279 -20.72 -6.23 17.06
N GLY A 280 -19.85 -5.74 16.18
CA GLY A 280 -20.12 -5.65 14.74
C GLY A 280 -20.21 -7.04 14.11
N LEU A 281 -20.93 -7.15 12.98
CA LEU A 281 -21.11 -8.42 12.28
C LEU A 281 -19.86 -8.82 11.50
N ALA A 282 -19.33 -7.94 10.67
CA ALA A 282 -18.20 -8.25 9.82
C ALA A 282 -17.41 -7.01 9.40
N ALA A 283 -16.14 -7.23 9.05
CA ALA A 283 -15.24 -6.23 8.49
C ALA A 283 -14.26 -6.87 7.50
N ALA A 284 -13.94 -6.15 6.42
CA ALA A 284 -12.78 -6.44 5.58
C ALA A 284 -11.58 -5.63 6.07
N VAL A 285 -10.49 -6.31 6.41
CA VAL A 285 -9.33 -5.70 7.07
C VAL A 285 -8.03 -6.07 6.36
N SER A 286 -7.08 -5.16 6.35
CA SER A 286 -5.72 -5.40 5.86
C SER A 286 -4.74 -5.51 7.02
N THR A 287 -3.88 -6.53 6.96
CA THR A 287 -2.86 -6.72 8.00
C THR A 287 -1.65 -5.82 7.75
N PRO A 288 -0.89 -5.45 8.80
CA PRO A 288 0.37 -4.70 8.65
C PRO A 288 1.35 -5.37 7.69
N GLY A 289 1.41 -6.71 7.67
CA GLY A 289 2.27 -7.46 6.75
C GLY A 289 1.89 -7.29 5.28
N GLN A 290 0.60 -7.31 4.96
CA GLN A 290 0.14 -7.09 3.59
C GLN A 290 0.32 -5.63 3.17
N LEU A 291 0.03 -4.68 4.05
CA LEU A 291 0.30 -3.27 3.79
C LEU A 291 1.79 -3.02 3.52
N ALA A 292 2.68 -3.66 4.27
CA ALA A 292 4.13 -3.56 4.05
C ALA A 292 4.56 -4.16 2.69
N GLN A 293 3.96 -5.28 2.30
CA GLN A 293 4.18 -5.87 0.97
C GLN A 293 3.65 -4.97 -0.14
N GLN A 294 2.44 -4.43 0.01
CA GLN A 294 1.84 -3.52 -0.96
C GLN A 294 2.62 -2.20 -1.06
N ALA A 295 3.14 -1.66 0.06
CA ALA A 295 3.99 -0.48 0.06
C ALA A 295 5.28 -0.68 -0.75
N ARG A 296 5.91 -1.86 -0.64
CA ARG A 296 7.09 -2.20 -1.48
C ARG A 296 6.73 -2.29 -2.96
N GLN A 297 5.61 -2.94 -3.29
CA GLN A 297 5.15 -3.04 -4.68
C GLN A 297 4.81 -1.66 -5.26
N LEU A 298 4.14 -0.82 -4.47
CA LEU A 298 3.86 0.57 -4.84
C LEU A 298 5.16 1.36 -5.04
N GLY A 299 6.14 1.18 -4.14
CA GLY A 299 7.47 1.79 -4.28
C GLY A 299 8.16 1.39 -5.58
N GLN A 300 8.09 0.13 -5.98
CA GLN A 300 8.62 -0.36 -7.26
C GLN A 300 7.88 0.26 -8.46
N LYS A 301 6.54 0.32 -8.41
CA LYS A 301 5.71 0.97 -9.45
C LYS A 301 6.09 2.44 -9.59
N VAL A 302 6.22 3.15 -8.47
CA VAL A 302 6.60 4.56 -8.43
C VAL A 302 8.04 4.76 -8.93
N ALA A 303 8.97 3.86 -8.58
CA ALA A 303 10.36 3.92 -9.05
C ALA A 303 10.49 3.66 -10.54
N SER A 304 9.70 2.75 -11.11
CA SER A 304 9.74 2.38 -12.54
C SER A 304 8.88 3.28 -13.43
N ALA A 305 7.90 4.01 -12.87
CA ALA A 305 7.07 4.91 -13.65
C ALA A 305 7.91 6.04 -14.26
N GLY A 306 7.77 6.31 -15.56
CA GLY A 306 8.36 7.47 -16.21
C GLY A 306 7.83 8.79 -15.63
N SER A 307 8.52 9.91 -15.85
CA SER A 307 8.20 11.24 -15.32
C SER A 307 6.91 11.88 -15.89
N THR A 308 6.06 11.12 -16.56
CA THR A 308 4.91 11.64 -17.34
C THR A 308 3.59 11.72 -16.56
N GLY A 309 3.55 11.37 -15.27
CA GLY A 309 2.33 11.42 -14.46
C GLY A 309 2.18 12.70 -13.66
N SER A 310 1.07 13.42 -13.81
CA SER A 310 0.80 14.71 -13.14
C SER A 310 0.19 14.56 -11.74
N GLY A 311 0.61 13.60 -10.92
CA GLY A 311 0.09 13.44 -9.55
C GLY A 311 0.52 12.15 -8.86
N PRO A 312 0.18 11.98 -7.57
CA PRO A 312 0.52 10.79 -6.82
C PRO A 312 -0.27 9.56 -7.31
N LEU A 313 0.37 8.39 -7.29
CA LEU A 313 -0.31 7.10 -7.48
C LEU A 313 -0.94 6.69 -6.15
N VAL A 314 -2.28 6.69 -6.08
CA VAL A 314 -3.02 6.38 -4.85
C VAL A 314 -3.61 4.98 -4.93
N GLU A 315 -3.29 4.13 -3.98
CA GLU A 315 -3.83 2.78 -3.83
C GLU A 315 -4.50 2.63 -2.46
N ALA A 316 -5.69 2.03 -2.42
CA ALA A 316 -6.30 1.58 -1.19
C ALA A 316 -5.65 0.27 -0.72
N ALA A 317 -5.76 -0.04 0.58
CA ALA A 317 -5.30 -1.31 1.10
C ALA A 317 -6.07 -2.47 0.46
N THR A 318 -5.35 -3.51 0.08
CA THR A 318 -6.00 -4.75 -0.36
C THR A 318 -6.44 -5.53 0.86
N PRO A 319 -7.71 -5.97 0.96
CA PRO A 319 -8.19 -6.75 2.07
C PRO A 319 -7.37 -8.03 2.25
N ALA A 320 -6.82 -8.19 3.45
CA ALA A 320 -6.06 -9.37 3.82
C ALA A 320 -6.97 -10.51 4.22
N THR A 321 -7.95 -10.17 5.05
CA THR A 321 -8.90 -11.13 5.60
C THR A 321 -10.25 -10.47 5.83
N VAL A 322 -11.31 -11.28 5.76
CA VAL A 322 -12.60 -10.93 6.31
C VAL A 322 -12.67 -11.45 7.74
N ARG A 323 -13.22 -10.65 8.64
CA ARG A 323 -13.55 -11.04 10.01
C ARG A 323 -15.05 -11.04 10.21
N ILE A 324 -15.57 -12.09 10.86
CA ILE A 324 -16.98 -12.25 11.16
C ILE A 324 -17.17 -12.56 12.63
N ASN A 325 -18.16 -11.93 13.25
CA ASN A 325 -18.61 -12.28 14.58
C ASN A 325 -19.71 -13.35 14.49
N ALA A 326 -19.31 -14.62 14.66
CA ALA A 326 -20.24 -15.74 14.59
C ALA A 326 -21.36 -15.69 15.64
N THR A 327 -21.12 -15.05 16.78
CA THR A 327 -22.14 -14.87 17.84
C THR A 327 -23.20 -13.85 17.39
N VAL A 328 -22.78 -12.73 16.82
CA VAL A 328 -23.68 -11.73 16.26
C VAL A 328 -24.47 -12.31 15.08
N ALA A 329 -23.79 -13.05 14.17
CA ALA A 329 -24.46 -13.70 13.05
C ALA A 329 -25.60 -14.63 13.51
N ARG A 330 -25.34 -15.47 14.50
CA ARG A 330 -26.35 -16.37 15.09
C ARG A 330 -27.51 -15.59 15.74
N GLY A 331 -27.20 -14.53 16.49
CA GLY A 331 -28.20 -13.69 17.15
C GLY A 331 -29.12 -13.00 16.15
N LEU A 332 -28.62 -12.67 14.96
CA LEU A 332 -29.39 -12.06 13.86
C LEU A 332 -30.04 -13.12 12.94
N GLY A 333 -29.90 -14.42 13.20
CA GLY A 333 -30.41 -15.48 12.33
C GLY A 333 -29.71 -15.56 10.98
N LEU A 334 -28.53 -14.98 10.84
CA LEU A 334 -27.75 -14.94 9.60
C LEU A 334 -26.81 -16.17 9.51
N ARG A 335 -26.61 -16.62 8.28
CA ARG A 335 -25.63 -17.67 7.93
C ARG A 335 -24.68 -17.15 6.87
N PRO A 336 -23.73 -16.27 7.23
CA PRO A 336 -22.75 -15.76 6.27
C PRO A 336 -21.87 -16.91 5.77
N PRO A 337 -21.31 -16.80 4.56
CA PRO A 337 -20.23 -17.67 4.10
C PRO A 337 -19.03 -17.61 5.07
N GLU A 338 -18.13 -18.60 4.99
CA GLU A 338 -16.94 -18.62 5.84
C GLU A 338 -15.99 -17.45 5.53
N GLU A 339 -15.22 -17.02 6.55
CA GLU A 339 -14.26 -15.91 6.42
C GLU A 339 -13.29 -16.12 5.26
N ARG A 340 -12.82 -17.34 5.05
CA ARG A 340 -11.90 -17.69 3.97
C ARG A 340 -12.55 -17.49 2.60
N GLU A 341 -13.76 -17.99 2.42
CA GLU A 341 -14.51 -17.86 1.16
C GLU A 341 -14.78 -16.38 0.82
N LEU A 342 -15.17 -15.59 1.82
CA LEU A 342 -15.39 -14.16 1.65
C LEU A 342 -14.07 -13.43 1.32
N THR A 343 -12.98 -13.80 1.96
CA THR A 343 -11.65 -13.24 1.67
C THR A 343 -11.23 -13.52 0.23
N GLU A 344 -11.40 -14.76 -0.25
CA GLU A 344 -11.10 -15.16 -1.62
C GLU A 344 -11.97 -14.40 -2.65
N ARG A 345 -13.28 -14.22 -2.34
CA ARG A 345 -14.20 -13.44 -3.18
C ARG A 345 -13.80 -11.97 -3.29
N LEU A 346 -13.34 -11.35 -2.20
CA LEU A 346 -12.91 -9.95 -2.21
C LEU A 346 -11.55 -9.75 -2.89
N ALA A 347 -10.69 -10.75 -2.88
CA ALA A 347 -9.38 -10.72 -3.54
C ALA A 347 -9.48 -10.96 -5.06
N ALA A 348 -10.59 -11.49 -5.56
CA ALA A 348 -10.78 -11.74 -6.98
C ALA A 348 -10.83 -10.42 -7.78
N PRO A 349 -10.19 -10.34 -8.96
CA PRO A 349 -10.28 -9.18 -9.84
C PRO A 349 -11.73 -8.92 -10.23
N ARG A 350 -12.15 -7.65 -10.19
CA ARG A 350 -13.50 -7.19 -10.59
C ARG A 350 -13.45 -6.50 -11.93
#